data_9e09d55c5e591274ee4682edc43752f9
#
_entry.id   9e09d55c5e591274ee4682edc43752f9
#
_cell.length_a   1.000
_cell.length_b   1.000
_cell.length_c   1.000
_cell.angle_alpha   90.00
_cell.angle_beta   90.00
_cell.angle_gamma   90.00
#
_symmetry.space_group_name_H-M   'P 1'
#
loop_
_entity.id
_entity.type
_entity.pdbx_description
1 polymer ?
#
loop_
_entity_poly.entity_id
_entity_poly.type
_entity_poly.pdbx_seq_one_letter_code
_entity_poly.pdbx_strand_id
1 'polypeptide(L)'
;MSDILHTTIIGAGLAGCEAALWLAGQGVHVTLYEQKPAHFSPAHKNAGFAELICSNSLKAERLDSASGLLKEEMRRMGSSLLPAAEAVRVAAGGALAVDRDAFSARVTALVEAQPNITVRRGRPPPSTSPSRCWSPPAP
;
A
#
# COMPACT_ATOMS: atom_id res chain seq x y z
N MET A 1 3.82 -12.18 29.20
CA MET A 1 4.27 -12.20 27.78
C MET A 1 3.14 -11.58 26.98
N SER A 2 3.37 -10.43 26.39
CA SER A 2 2.39 -9.82 25.47
C SER A 2 2.37 -10.66 24.21
N ASP A 3 1.21 -11.18 23.82
CA ASP A 3 1.04 -11.86 22.54
C ASP A 3 1.45 -10.88 21.42
N ILE A 4 2.47 -11.26 20.66
CA ILE A 4 2.92 -10.47 19.52
C ILE A 4 1.82 -10.58 18.46
N LEU A 5 1.11 -9.48 18.22
CA LEU A 5 0.10 -9.45 17.17
C LEU A 5 0.75 -9.68 15.82
N HIS A 6 0.19 -10.62 15.07
CA HIS A 6 0.63 -10.95 13.72
C HIS A 6 -0.52 -10.86 12.73
N THR A 7 -0.27 -10.32 11.55
CA THR A 7 -1.25 -10.25 10.46
C THR A 7 -0.62 -10.58 9.13
N THR A 8 -1.45 -11.01 8.19
CA THR A 8 -1.05 -11.30 6.81
C THR A 8 -1.78 -10.36 5.86
N ILE A 9 -1.03 -9.72 4.97
CA ILE A 9 -1.55 -8.86 3.92
C ILE A 9 -1.20 -9.48 2.57
N ILE A 10 -2.18 -9.51 1.67
CA ILE A 10 -2.02 -10.07 0.32
C ILE A 10 -2.08 -8.94 -0.70
N GLY A 11 -0.98 -8.77 -1.42
CA GLY A 11 -0.80 -7.74 -2.43
C GLY A 11 -0.10 -6.49 -1.91
N ALA A 12 1.07 -6.17 -2.48
CA ALA A 12 1.85 -4.97 -2.19
C ALA A 12 1.51 -3.81 -3.15
N GLY A 13 0.21 -3.60 -3.39
CA GLY A 13 -0.30 -2.38 -4.02
C GLY A 13 -0.33 -1.21 -3.03
N LEU A 14 -0.93 -0.08 -3.43
CA LEU A 14 -1.06 1.11 -2.57
C LEU A 14 -1.67 0.77 -1.21
N ALA A 15 -2.84 0.11 -1.21
CA ALA A 15 -3.56 -0.22 0.01
C ALA A 15 -2.79 -1.20 0.91
N GLY A 16 -2.19 -2.24 0.32
CA GLY A 16 -1.42 -3.23 1.07
C GLY A 16 -0.16 -2.65 1.70
N CYS A 17 0.56 -1.78 0.98
CA CYS A 17 1.74 -1.10 1.51
C CYS A 17 1.39 -0.12 2.63
N GLU A 18 0.32 0.69 2.47
CA GLU A 18 -0.13 1.61 3.51
C GLU A 18 -0.53 0.86 4.78
N ALA A 19 -1.35 -0.21 4.65
CA ALA A 19 -1.77 -1.03 5.77
C ALA A 19 -0.58 -1.71 6.47
N ALA A 20 0.37 -2.25 5.69
CA ALA A 20 1.55 -2.91 6.23
C ALA A 20 2.43 -1.95 7.03
N LEU A 21 2.72 -0.77 6.49
CA LEU A 21 3.54 0.26 7.14
C LEU A 21 2.85 0.78 8.40
N TRP A 22 1.56 1.05 8.34
CA TRP A 22 0.80 1.54 9.48
C TRP A 22 0.76 0.52 10.62
N LEU A 23 0.40 -0.73 10.34
CA LEU A 23 0.34 -1.80 11.35
C LEU A 23 1.72 -2.09 11.94
N ALA A 24 2.75 -2.15 11.11
CA ALA A 24 4.12 -2.35 11.58
C ALA A 24 4.60 -1.22 12.49
N GLY A 25 4.20 0.02 12.21
CA GLY A 25 4.42 1.18 13.07
C GLY A 25 3.73 1.09 14.43
N GLN A 26 2.64 0.33 14.53
CA GLN A 26 1.95 0.02 15.79
C GLN A 26 2.54 -1.21 16.52
N GLY A 27 3.63 -1.77 16.03
CA GLY A 27 4.28 -2.94 16.64
C GLY A 27 3.68 -4.29 16.23
N VAL A 28 2.79 -4.31 15.24
CA VAL A 28 2.23 -5.55 14.69
C VAL A 28 3.21 -6.18 13.72
N HIS A 29 3.46 -7.48 13.83
CA HIS A 29 4.24 -8.22 12.83
C HIS A 29 3.38 -8.50 11.61
N VAL A 30 3.85 -8.06 10.44
CA VAL A 30 3.13 -8.17 9.17
C VAL A 30 3.87 -9.11 8.23
N THR A 31 3.16 -10.12 7.70
CA THR A 31 3.62 -10.87 6.53
C THR A 31 2.93 -10.32 5.30
N LEU A 32 3.69 -9.68 4.41
CA LEU A 32 3.20 -9.09 3.17
C LEU A 32 3.53 -10.00 1.98
N TYR A 33 2.50 -10.55 1.34
CA TYR A 33 2.66 -11.35 0.12
C TYR A 33 2.53 -10.48 -1.12
N GLU A 34 3.47 -10.64 -2.06
CA GLU A 34 3.42 -10.01 -3.38
C GLU A 34 3.79 -11.02 -4.46
N GLN A 35 2.94 -11.17 -5.45
CA GLN A 35 3.15 -12.15 -6.53
C GLN A 35 4.25 -11.76 -7.51
N LYS A 36 4.53 -10.46 -7.66
CA LYS A 36 5.64 -9.99 -8.50
C LYS A 36 7.00 -10.27 -7.83
N PRO A 37 8.05 -10.57 -8.58
CA PRO A 37 8.15 -10.64 -10.04
C PRO A 37 7.74 -11.99 -10.64
N ALA A 38 7.40 -13.02 -9.85
CA ALA A 38 7.08 -14.34 -10.37
C ALA A 38 5.84 -14.33 -11.30
N HIS A 39 4.84 -13.50 -10.96
CA HIS A 39 3.62 -13.34 -11.74
C HIS A 39 3.27 -11.86 -11.90
N PHE A 40 3.19 -11.41 -13.13
CA PHE A 40 2.68 -10.10 -13.49
C PHE A 40 1.25 -10.23 -14.02
N SER A 41 0.35 -9.32 -13.62
CA SER A 41 -0.89 -9.14 -14.37
C SER A 41 -0.58 -8.38 -15.68
N PRO A 42 -1.46 -8.42 -16.69
CA PRO A 42 -1.24 -7.70 -17.95
C PRO A 42 -1.03 -6.18 -17.79
N ALA A 43 -1.46 -5.61 -16.65
CA ALA A 43 -1.37 -4.18 -16.38
C ALA A 43 -0.05 -3.79 -15.69
N HIS A 44 0.62 -4.71 -15.01
CA HIS A 44 1.84 -4.43 -14.24
C HIS A 44 3.10 -4.58 -15.11
N LYS A 45 4.06 -3.68 -14.92
CA LYS A 45 5.34 -3.68 -15.65
C LYS A 45 6.55 -3.57 -14.71
N ASN A 46 6.35 -3.08 -13.49
CA ASN A 46 7.40 -2.86 -12.50
C ASN A 46 7.29 -3.91 -11.39
N ALA A 47 8.42 -4.52 -11.01
CA ALA A 47 8.50 -5.50 -9.92
C ALA A 47 8.38 -4.87 -8.52
N GLY A 48 8.51 -3.55 -8.41
CA GLY A 48 8.36 -2.80 -7.17
C GLY A 48 6.93 -2.79 -6.61
N PHE A 49 6.80 -2.25 -5.41
CA PHE A 49 5.51 -2.12 -4.72
C PHE A 49 4.79 -0.83 -5.12
N ALA A 50 3.50 -0.75 -4.79
CA ALA A 50 2.66 0.43 -5.02
C ALA A 50 2.72 0.99 -6.45
N GLU A 51 2.84 0.11 -7.45
CA GLU A 51 2.89 0.50 -8.86
C GLU A 51 1.61 1.22 -9.29
N LEU A 52 1.77 2.43 -9.85
CA LEU A 52 0.67 3.19 -10.43
C LEU A 52 0.46 2.77 -11.89
N ILE A 53 -0.67 2.13 -12.19
CA ILE A 53 -0.95 1.50 -13.49
C ILE A 53 -1.55 2.49 -14.49
N CYS A 54 -2.64 3.15 -14.13
CA CYS A 54 -3.45 3.94 -15.07
C CYS A 54 -2.91 5.34 -15.32
N SER A 55 -2.33 5.97 -14.30
CA SER A 55 -1.90 7.36 -14.32
C SER A 55 -0.82 7.58 -13.27
N ASN A 56 -0.02 8.60 -13.46
CA ASN A 56 0.93 9.07 -12.45
C ASN A 56 0.29 10.07 -11.45
N SER A 57 -1.01 10.32 -11.55
CA SER A 57 -1.73 11.30 -10.73
C SER A 57 -2.50 10.63 -9.60
N LEU A 58 -2.26 11.09 -8.39
CA LEU A 58 -3.06 10.80 -7.19
C LEU A 58 -4.23 11.79 -7.01
N LYS A 59 -4.64 12.46 -8.09
CA LYS A 59 -5.78 13.40 -8.17
C LYS A 59 -5.52 14.72 -7.45
N ALA A 60 -6.58 15.55 -7.39
CA ALA A 60 -6.52 16.90 -6.83
C ALA A 60 -6.09 16.94 -5.37
N GLU A 61 -5.44 18.04 -4.97
CA GLU A 61 -5.01 18.30 -3.60
C GLU A 61 -5.87 19.33 -2.86
N ARG A 62 -6.75 20.03 -3.57
CA ARG A 62 -7.61 21.04 -2.97
C ARG A 62 -8.59 20.43 -1.99
N LEU A 63 -8.75 21.01 -0.82
CA LEU A 63 -9.63 20.51 0.25
C LEU A 63 -11.13 20.55 -0.12
N ASP A 64 -11.50 21.37 -1.10
CA ASP A 64 -12.86 21.44 -1.65
C ASP A 64 -13.17 20.32 -2.68
N SER A 65 -12.20 19.44 -2.94
CA SER A 65 -12.37 18.24 -3.75
C SER A 65 -12.36 16.98 -2.87
N ALA A 66 -13.16 15.98 -3.22
CA ALA A 66 -13.22 14.73 -2.47
C ALA A 66 -11.84 14.05 -2.34
N SER A 67 -11.04 14.05 -3.41
CA SER A 67 -9.71 13.46 -3.39
C SER A 67 -8.69 14.26 -2.59
N GLY A 68 -8.82 15.58 -2.52
CA GLY A 68 -7.98 16.44 -1.68
C GLY A 68 -8.33 16.28 -0.21
N LEU A 69 -9.62 16.26 0.12
CA LEU A 69 -10.09 16.04 1.49
C LEU A 69 -9.61 14.65 2.00
N LEU A 70 -9.79 13.59 1.22
CA LEU A 70 -9.32 12.26 1.57
C LEU A 70 -7.81 12.24 1.87
N LYS A 71 -6.99 12.91 1.05
CA LYS A 71 -5.55 12.99 1.29
C LYS A 71 -5.22 13.70 2.60
N GLU A 72 -5.93 14.77 2.91
CA GLU A 72 -5.73 15.46 4.18
C GLU A 72 -6.12 14.60 5.38
N GLU A 73 -7.20 13.86 5.29
CA GLU A 73 -7.59 12.88 6.31
C GLU A 73 -6.51 11.81 6.47
N MET A 74 -6.00 11.26 5.38
CA MET A 74 -4.90 10.29 5.40
C MET A 74 -3.62 10.87 6.02
N ARG A 75 -3.27 12.13 5.72
CA ARG A 75 -2.12 12.80 6.37
C ARG A 75 -2.30 12.87 7.88
N ARG A 76 -3.47 13.26 8.35
CA ARG A 76 -3.78 13.33 9.78
C ARG A 76 -3.78 11.95 10.45
N MET A 77 -4.10 10.92 9.71
CA MET A 77 -4.02 9.53 10.17
C MET A 77 -2.61 8.94 10.12
N GLY A 78 -1.62 9.69 9.66
CA GLY A 78 -0.22 9.26 9.61
C GLY A 78 0.12 8.37 8.41
N SER A 79 -0.50 8.61 7.24
CA SER A 79 -0.16 7.91 6.00
C SER A 79 1.33 7.94 5.71
N SER A 80 1.89 6.80 5.35
CA SER A 80 3.28 6.67 4.93
C SER A 80 3.46 6.92 3.43
N LEU A 81 2.45 6.64 2.62
CA LEU A 81 2.52 6.76 1.18
C LEU A 81 2.40 8.20 0.69
N LEU A 82 1.66 9.05 1.38
CA LEU A 82 1.53 10.46 0.96
C LEU A 82 2.86 11.23 1.04
N PRO A 83 3.64 11.19 2.13
CA PRO A 83 4.97 11.78 2.15
C PRO A 83 5.92 11.16 1.10
N ALA A 84 5.79 9.85 0.84
CA ALA A 84 6.57 9.19 -0.21
C ALA A 84 6.22 9.75 -1.60
N ALA A 85 4.95 10.00 -1.88
CA ALA A 85 4.48 10.59 -3.13
C ALA A 85 4.92 12.07 -3.27
N GLU A 86 4.81 12.84 -2.21
CA GLU A 86 5.22 14.26 -2.18
C GLU A 86 6.72 14.43 -2.47
N ALA A 87 7.55 13.50 -1.99
CA ALA A 87 8.99 13.53 -2.22
C ALA A 87 9.43 13.28 -3.68
N VAL A 88 8.54 12.70 -4.48
CA VAL A 88 8.80 12.39 -5.92
C VAL A 88 7.77 13.07 -6.83
N ARG A 89 7.21 14.18 -6.36
CA ARG A 89 6.23 15.00 -7.08
C ARG A 89 6.80 15.51 -8.40
N VAL A 90 5.94 15.52 -9.41
CA VAL A 90 6.19 16.21 -10.68
C VAL A 90 5.13 17.29 -10.90
N ALA A 91 5.45 18.30 -11.73
CA ALA A 91 4.54 19.40 -12.00
C ALA A 91 3.26 18.91 -12.71
N ALA A 92 2.10 19.19 -12.11
CA ALA A 92 0.79 18.78 -12.62
C ALA A 92 -0.34 19.74 -12.18
N GLY A 93 -0.07 21.03 -12.04
CA GLY A 93 -1.04 22.00 -11.59
C GLY A 93 -1.56 21.70 -10.19
N GLY A 94 -2.89 21.59 -10.00
CA GLY A 94 -3.53 21.34 -8.72
C GLY A 94 -3.65 19.85 -8.31
N ALA A 95 -2.96 18.97 -9.00
CA ALA A 95 -2.96 17.54 -8.69
C ALA A 95 -1.62 17.09 -8.09
N LEU A 96 -1.65 16.08 -7.24
CA LEU A 96 -0.47 15.36 -6.80
C LEU A 96 -0.11 14.32 -7.87
N ALA A 97 0.79 14.68 -8.78
CA ALA A 97 1.37 13.75 -9.73
C ALA A 97 2.81 13.41 -9.32
N VAL A 98 3.24 12.21 -9.64
CA VAL A 98 4.53 11.67 -9.22
C VAL A 98 5.29 11.04 -10.39
N ASP A 99 6.60 10.96 -10.26
CA ASP A 99 7.38 10.00 -11.04
C ASP A 99 7.01 8.59 -10.56
N ARG A 100 6.43 7.77 -11.44
CA ARG A 100 5.88 6.45 -11.07
C ARG A 100 6.93 5.47 -10.60
N ASP A 101 8.07 5.47 -11.27
CA ASP A 101 9.16 4.53 -10.95
C ASP A 101 9.86 4.95 -9.66
N ALA A 102 10.11 6.23 -9.48
CA ALA A 102 10.67 6.78 -8.25
C ALA A 102 9.71 6.56 -7.05
N PHE A 103 8.41 6.71 -7.26
CA PHE A 103 7.40 6.44 -6.23
C PHE A 103 7.40 4.98 -5.80
N SER A 104 7.32 4.06 -6.78
CA SER A 104 7.37 2.62 -6.52
C SER A 104 8.66 2.20 -5.81
N ALA A 105 9.81 2.70 -6.26
CA ALA A 105 11.10 2.42 -5.64
C ALA A 105 11.15 2.92 -4.18
N ARG A 106 10.63 4.12 -3.93
CA ARG A 106 10.60 4.71 -2.58
C ARG A 106 9.68 3.92 -1.64
N VAL A 107 8.48 3.55 -2.08
CA VAL A 107 7.57 2.74 -1.26
C VAL A 107 8.16 1.35 -1.00
N THR A 108 8.77 0.74 -2.01
CA THR A 108 9.47 -0.55 -1.85
C THR A 108 10.54 -0.46 -0.77
N ALA A 109 11.39 0.57 -0.81
CA ALA A 109 12.43 0.78 0.18
C ALA A 109 11.87 1.00 1.60
N LEU A 110 10.76 1.76 1.74
CA LEU A 110 10.11 1.96 3.04
C LEU A 110 9.59 0.65 3.64
N VAL A 111 8.95 -0.19 2.82
CA VAL A 111 8.42 -1.49 3.26
C VAL A 111 9.55 -2.45 3.63
N GLU A 112 10.59 -2.54 2.81
CA GLU A 112 11.71 -3.45 3.03
C GLU A 112 12.61 -3.02 4.21
N ALA A 113 12.65 -1.74 4.54
CA ALA A 113 13.38 -1.22 5.69
C ALA A 113 12.64 -1.39 7.02
N GLN A 114 11.33 -1.72 7.00
CA GLN A 114 10.52 -1.83 8.22
C GLN A 114 10.74 -3.19 8.90
N PRO A 115 11.33 -3.25 10.11
CA PRO A 115 11.72 -4.51 10.76
C PRO A 115 10.53 -5.42 11.09
N ASN A 116 9.34 -4.86 11.28
CA ASN A 116 8.13 -5.62 11.58
C ASN A 116 7.40 -6.11 10.32
N ILE A 117 7.94 -5.89 9.12
CA ILE A 117 7.37 -6.40 7.87
C ILE A 117 8.25 -7.49 7.30
N THR A 118 7.68 -8.67 7.11
CA THR A 118 8.30 -9.77 6.37
C THR A 118 7.67 -9.85 4.99
N VAL A 119 8.44 -9.54 3.95
CA VAL A 119 8.00 -9.66 2.56
C VAL A 119 8.16 -11.10 2.08
N ARG A 120 7.10 -11.65 1.51
CA ARG A 120 7.07 -12.95 0.84
C ARG A 120 6.72 -12.77 -0.64
N ARG A 121 7.70 -13.02 -1.51
CA ARG A 121 7.48 -13.00 -2.96
C ARG A 121 6.83 -14.31 -3.39
N GLY A 122 5.70 -14.22 -4.13
CA GLY A 122 4.91 -15.37 -4.56
C GLY A 122 3.47 -15.31 -4.03
N ARG A 123 2.73 -16.37 -4.30
CA ARG A 123 1.35 -16.50 -3.81
C ARG A 123 1.34 -17.04 -2.38
N PRO A 124 0.40 -16.58 -1.54
CA PRO A 124 0.22 -17.17 -0.22
C PRO A 124 -0.19 -18.64 -0.36
N PRO A 125 0.16 -19.49 0.61
CA PRO A 125 -0.37 -20.85 0.67
C PRO A 125 -1.90 -20.81 0.75
N PRO A 126 -2.62 -21.83 0.26
CA PRO A 126 -4.05 -21.91 0.43
C PRO A 126 -4.40 -21.82 1.91
N SER A 127 -5.32 -20.92 2.26
CA SER A 127 -5.77 -20.74 3.63
C SER A 127 -6.42 -22.03 4.14
N THR A 128 -5.86 -22.63 5.17
CA THR A 128 -6.44 -23.78 5.88
C THR A 128 -7.50 -23.35 6.92
N SER A 129 -7.62 -22.06 7.20
CA SER A 129 -8.69 -21.52 8.02
C SER A 129 -9.93 -21.26 7.18
N PRO A 130 -11.13 -21.64 7.64
CA PRO A 130 -12.35 -21.19 7.00
C PRO A 130 -12.36 -19.67 7.07
N SER A 131 -12.21 -19.03 5.91
CA SER A 131 -12.35 -17.59 5.79
C SER A 131 -13.71 -17.22 6.40
N ARG A 132 -13.73 -16.39 7.43
CA ARG A 132 -14.94 -15.72 7.85
C ARG A 132 -15.28 -14.71 6.75
N CYS A 133 -15.82 -15.20 5.65
CA CYS A 133 -16.51 -14.35 4.70
C CYS A 133 -17.65 -13.68 5.47
N TRP A 134 -17.63 -12.37 5.55
CA TRP A 134 -18.77 -11.62 5.99
C TRP A 134 -19.92 -11.94 5.03
N SER A 135 -20.91 -12.67 5.50
CA SER A 135 -22.16 -12.87 4.78
C SER A 135 -23.13 -11.82 5.33
N PRO A 136 -23.69 -10.94 4.48
CA PRO A 136 -24.73 -10.04 4.94
C PRO A 136 -25.91 -10.84 5.49
N PRO A 137 -26.59 -10.38 6.54
CA PRO A 137 -27.81 -11.02 7.03
C PRO A 137 -28.81 -11.11 5.87
N ALA A 138 -29.49 -12.24 5.77
CA ALA A 138 -30.56 -12.42 4.80
C ALA A 138 -31.66 -11.37 5.02
N PRO A 139 -32.33 -10.89 3.94
CA PRO A 139 -33.37 -9.90 4.05
C PRO A 139 -34.59 -10.38 4.84
#